data_12ecb2ee7892547a0a7a0e0dd136a937
#
_entry.id   12ecb2ee7892547a0a7a0e0dd136a937
#
_cell.length_a   1.000
_cell.length_b   1.000
_cell.length_c   1.000
_cell.angle_alpha   90.00
_cell.angle_beta   90.00
_cell.angle_gamma   90.00
#
_symmetry.space_group_name_H-M   'P 1'
#
loop_
_entity.id
_entity.type
_entity.pdbx_description
1 polymer ?
#
loop_
_entity_poly.entity_id
_entity_poly.type
_entity_poly.pdbx_seq_one_letter_code
_entity_poly.pdbx_strand_id
1 'polypeptide(L)'
;MKCHHAWKGARLFDFINQRVKVVEGSGLFINLIDIDSLAVINAFLFNYGQQENVKTKTVALLNIGSAFSNLNILESGVPRLSRDIHIGGSNITQRIADATGENFKVAEELKINSAIKKAKDFAAASDLVLSNLASEVRTSFDYYESQSASSVEKIFLSGWGSLLAGLKEKLSSYI
;
A
#
# COMPACT_ATOMS: atom_id res chain seq x y z
N MET A 1 -27.48 -19.66 -9.51
CA MET A 1 -26.28 -19.13 -8.83
C MET A 1 -25.02 -19.03 -9.73
N LYS A 2 -25.15 -19.04 -11.07
CA LYS A 2 -24.00 -18.99 -12.02
C LYS A 2 -23.74 -17.62 -12.69
N CYS A 3 -24.62 -16.62 -12.54
CA CYS A 3 -24.49 -15.35 -13.26
C CYS A 3 -23.58 -14.30 -12.59
N HIS A 4 -23.31 -14.38 -11.27
CA HIS A 4 -22.53 -13.37 -10.58
C HIS A 4 -21.04 -13.39 -10.88
N HIS A 5 -20.46 -14.56 -11.22
CA HIS A 5 -19.03 -14.66 -11.53
C HIS A 5 -18.71 -14.22 -12.97
N ALA A 6 -19.61 -14.48 -13.91
CA ALA A 6 -19.43 -14.03 -15.30
C ALA A 6 -19.43 -12.49 -15.43
N TRP A 7 -20.26 -11.81 -14.64
CA TRP A 7 -20.34 -10.33 -14.64
C TRP A 7 -19.08 -9.65 -14.06
N LYS A 8 -18.47 -10.23 -13.04
CA LYS A 8 -17.21 -9.71 -12.48
C LYS A 8 -16.05 -9.88 -13.46
N GLY A 9 -15.98 -11.02 -14.15
CA GLY A 9 -14.97 -11.27 -15.17
C GLY A 9 -15.08 -10.32 -16.38
N ALA A 10 -16.30 -10.06 -16.86
CA ALA A 10 -16.52 -9.12 -17.96
C ALA A 10 -16.08 -7.69 -17.63
N ARG A 11 -16.41 -7.18 -16.42
CA ARG A 11 -15.97 -5.85 -15.98
C ARG A 11 -14.46 -5.73 -15.85
N LEU A 12 -13.79 -6.76 -15.35
CA LEU A 12 -12.33 -6.78 -15.26
C LEU A 12 -11.70 -6.78 -16.65
N PHE A 13 -12.24 -7.54 -17.57
CA PHE A 13 -11.78 -7.59 -18.96
C PHE A 13 -11.93 -6.23 -19.67
N ASP A 14 -13.08 -5.57 -19.51
CA ASP A 14 -13.32 -4.24 -20.07
C ASP A 14 -12.36 -3.19 -19.48
N PHE A 15 -12.10 -3.26 -18.18
CA PHE A 15 -11.15 -2.39 -17.50
C PHE A 15 -9.72 -2.56 -18.04
N ILE A 16 -9.26 -3.80 -18.22
CA ILE A 16 -7.96 -4.09 -18.79
C ILE A 16 -7.87 -3.59 -20.23
N ASN A 17 -8.89 -3.90 -21.06
CA ASN A 17 -8.93 -3.50 -22.47
C ASN A 17 -8.91 -1.98 -22.66
N GLN A 18 -9.54 -1.23 -21.77
CA GLN A 18 -9.48 0.24 -21.84
C GLN A 18 -8.05 0.74 -21.64
N ARG A 19 -7.28 0.15 -20.72
CA ARG A 19 -5.89 0.52 -20.50
C ARG A 19 -4.97 0.11 -21.65
N VAL A 20 -5.19 -1.10 -22.16
CA VAL A 20 -4.50 -1.59 -23.37
C VAL A 20 -4.68 -0.60 -24.53
N LYS A 21 -5.92 -0.21 -24.82
CA LYS A 21 -6.20 0.76 -25.89
C LYS A 21 -5.53 2.10 -25.72
N VAL A 22 -5.41 2.61 -24.47
CA VAL A 22 -4.73 3.88 -24.19
C VAL A 22 -3.22 3.77 -24.49
N VAL A 23 -2.58 2.69 -24.07
CA VAL A 23 -1.15 2.46 -24.28
C VAL A 23 -0.85 2.24 -25.77
N GLU A 24 -1.61 1.36 -26.44
CA GLU A 24 -1.44 1.10 -27.86
C GLU A 24 -1.76 2.33 -28.72
N GLY A 25 -2.79 3.10 -28.35
CA GLY A 25 -3.13 4.35 -29.01
C GLY A 25 -2.07 5.46 -28.89
N SER A 26 -1.16 5.35 -27.93
CA SER A 26 0.02 6.22 -27.83
C SER A 26 1.25 5.71 -28.62
N GLY A 27 1.10 4.63 -29.39
CA GLY A 27 2.17 4.04 -30.20
C GLY A 27 3.11 3.13 -29.44
N LEU A 28 2.76 2.75 -28.20
CA LEU A 28 3.55 1.83 -27.39
C LEU A 28 3.00 0.39 -27.55
N PHE A 29 3.91 -0.58 -27.45
CA PHE A 29 3.57 -2.00 -27.46
C PHE A 29 3.54 -2.55 -26.04
N ILE A 30 2.46 -3.25 -25.69
CA ILE A 30 2.32 -3.90 -24.38
C ILE A 30 2.94 -5.30 -24.46
N ASN A 31 3.98 -5.52 -23.68
CA ASN A 31 4.65 -6.82 -23.60
C ASN A 31 4.09 -7.68 -22.46
N LEU A 32 3.69 -7.06 -21.34
CA LEU A 32 3.20 -7.76 -20.16
C LEU A 32 2.17 -6.89 -19.42
N ILE A 33 1.15 -7.55 -18.88
CA ILE A 33 0.20 -6.96 -17.93
C ILE A 33 0.36 -7.71 -16.61
N ASP A 34 0.57 -6.99 -15.52
CA ASP A 34 0.78 -7.56 -14.20
C ASP A 34 -0.13 -6.88 -13.16
N ILE A 35 -0.21 -7.44 -11.97
CA ILE A 35 -0.91 -6.84 -10.82
C ILE A 35 0.08 -6.05 -9.95
N ASP A 36 -0.43 -5.02 -9.29
CA ASP A 36 0.36 -4.07 -8.50
C ASP A 36 1.28 -4.75 -7.49
N SER A 37 0.77 -5.74 -6.77
CA SER A 37 1.52 -6.49 -5.77
C SER A 37 2.74 -7.20 -6.37
N LEU A 38 2.57 -7.88 -7.52
CA LEU A 38 3.68 -8.57 -8.18
C LEU A 38 4.68 -7.58 -8.78
N ALA A 39 4.20 -6.45 -9.32
CA ALA A 39 5.08 -5.40 -9.83
C ALA A 39 5.97 -4.82 -8.72
N VAL A 40 5.41 -4.58 -7.52
CA VAL A 40 6.18 -4.12 -6.34
C VAL A 40 7.20 -5.17 -5.90
N ILE A 41 6.80 -6.45 -5.84
CA ILE A 41 7.69 -7.56 -5.48
C ILE A 41 8.84 -7.67 -6.49
N ASN A 42 8.55 -7.64 -7.79
CA ASN A 42 9.55 -7.75 -8.85
C ASN A 42 10.55 -6.59 -8.79
N ALA A 43 10.07 -5.35 -8.63
CA ALA A 43 10.92 -4.18 -8.47
C ALA A 43 11.80 -4.27 -7.21
N PHE A 44 11.25 -4.75 -6.10
CA PHE A 44 12.00 -4.96 -4.86
C PHE A 44 13.08 -6.03 -5.03
N LEU A 45 12.74 -7.19 -5.57
CA LEU A 45 13.70 -8.29 -5.76
C LEU A 45 14.80 -7.92 -6.77
N PHE A 46 14.48 -7.16 -7.81
CA PHE A 46 15.49 -6.66 -8.75
C PHE A 46 16.54 -5.77 -8.06
N ASN A 47 16.11 -4.90 -7.15
CA ASN A 47 17.00 -3.95 -6.48
C ASN A 47 17.68 -4.50 -5.21
N TYR A 48 16.98 -5.35 -4.46
CA TYR A 48 17.39 -5.78 -3.12
C TYR A 48 17.48 -7.30 -2.96
N GLY A 49 17.05 -8.10 -3.93
CA GLY A 49 16.97 -9.56 -3.83
C GLY A 49 18.31 -10.26 -3.60
N GLN A 50 19.43 -9.60 -3.90
CA GLN A 50 20.76 -10.15 -3.63
C GLN A 50 21.28 -9.87 -2.21
N GLN A 51 20.59 -9.04 -1.44
CA GLN A 51 20.97 -8.75 -0.05
C GLN A 51 20.72 -9.97 0.84
N GLU A 52 21.62 -10.24 1.77
CA GLU A 52 21.56 -11.39 2.67
C GLU A 52 20.26 -11.41 3.50
N ASN A 53 19.86 -10.24 4.01
CA ASN A 53 18.64 -10.10 4.78
C ASN A 53 17.34 -10.33 3.98
N VAL A 54 17.39 -10.33 2.65
CA VAL A 54 16.25 -10.68 1.80
C VAL A 54 16.27 -12.17 1.46
N LYS A 55 17.47 -12.74 1.29
CA LYS A 55 17.65 -14.17 0.97
C LYS A 55 17.35 -15.11 2.14
N THR A 56 17.57 -14.66 3.35
CA THR A 56 17.53 -15.53 4.55
C THR A 56 16.41 -15.19 5.52
N LYS A 57 15.80 -14.00 5.40
CA LYS A 57 14.83 -13.49 6.35
C LYS A 57 13.42 -13.37 5.77
N THR A 58 12.47 -13.24 6.69
CA THR A 58 11.10 -12.84 6.33
C THR A 58 10.97 -11.33 6.36
N VAL A 59 10.59 -10.74 5.23
CA VAL A 59 10.44 -9.30 5.07
C VAL A 59 9.04 -8.95 4.57
N ALA A 60 8.53 -7.81 5.01
CA ALA A 60 7.28 -7.25 4.51
C ALA A 60 7.56 -6.06 3.59
N LEU A 61 6.82 -5.97 2.49
CA LEU A 61 6.78 -4.81 1.60
C LEU A 61 5.43 -4.13 1.80
N LEU A 62 5.42 -2.91 2.29
CA LEU A 62 4.22 -2.11 2.45
C LEU A 62 4.28 -0.92 1.48
N ASN A 63 3.48 -1.01 0.43
CA ASN A 63 3.32 0.05 -0.56
C ASN A 63 2.06 0.87 -0.24
N ILE A 64 2.24 2.13 0.17
CA ILE A 64 1.15 3.00 0.61
C ILE A 64 0.76 3.94 -0.52
N GLY A 65 -0.33 3.59 -1.19
CA GLY A 65 -0.91 4.37 -2.27
C GLY A 65 -1.87 5.46 -1.78
N SER A 66 -2.63 6.03 -2.70
CA SER A 66 -3.64 7.05 -2.41
C SER A 66 -4.90 6.43 -1.77
N ALA A 67 -5.51 5.44 -2.41
CA ALA A 67 -6.77 4.85 -1.99
C ALA A 67 -6.61 3.60 -1.11
N PHE A 68 -5.54 2.83 -1.32
CA PHE A 68 -5.27 1.59 -0.61
C PHE A 68 -3.77 1.36 -0.48
N SER A 69 -3.38 0.46 0.40
CA SER A 69 -2.02 -0.01 0.58
C SER A 69 -1.92 -1.49 0.24
N ASN A 70 -0.84 -1.89 -0.43
CA ASN A 70 -0.52 -3.30 -0.68
C ASN A 70 0.50 -3.77 0.34
N LEU A 71 0.19 -4.85 1.04
CA LEU A 71 1.11 -5.55 1.93
C LEU A 71 1.48 -6.90 1.32
N ASN A 72 2.78 -7.11 1.16
CA ASN A 72 3.33 -8.39 0.69
C ASN A 72 4.34 -8.90 1.70
N ILE A 73 4.25 -10.18 2.09
CA ILE A 73 5.24 -10.85 2.95
C ILE A 73 6.03 -11.83 2.11
N LEU A 74 7.36 -11.69 2.16
CA LEU A 74 8.30 -12.56 1.48
C LEU A 74 9.15 -13.30 2.51
N GLU A 75 9.21 -14.61 2.39
CA GLU A 75 10.10 -15.48 3.15
C GLU A 75 11.24 -15.94 2.26
N SER A 76 12.46 -15.56 2.59
CA SER A 76 13.65 -15.86 1.78
C SER A 76 13.49 -15.47 0.31
N GLY A 77 12.88 -14.31 0.05
CA GLY A 77 12.60 -13.79 -1.29
C GLY A 77 11.38 -14.40 -2.00
N VAL A 78 10.70 -15.36 -1.38
CA VAL A 78 9.51 -16.01 -1.96
C VAL A 78 8.24 -15.38 -1.39
N PRO A 79 7.31 -14.88 -2.22
CA PRO A 79 6.03 -14.34 -1.76
C PRO A 79 5.19 -15.41 -1.05
N ARG A 80 4.71 -15.09 0.17
CA ARG A 80 3.86 -15.96 0.99
C ARG A 80 2.47 -15.40 1.24
N LEU A 81 2.39 -14.08 1.41
CA LEU A 81 1.12 -13.37 1.62
C LEU A 81 1.10 -12.12 0.76
N SER A 82 -0.03 -11.85 0.14
CA SER A 82 -0.32 -10.57 -0.52
C SER A 82 -1.73 -10.14 -0.12
N ARG A 83 -1.87 -8.90 0.36
CA ARG A 83 -3.14 -8.36 0.84
C ARG A 83 -3.26 -6.89 0.50
N ASP A 84 -4.44 -6.48 0.04
CA ASP A 84 -4.83 -5.09 -0.10
C ASP A 84 -5.52 -4.61 1.19
N ILE A 85 -5.03 -3.50 1.71
CA ILE A 85 -5.58 -2.78 2.87
C ILE A 85 -6.23 -1.51 2.33
N HIS A 86 -7.54 -1.34 2.56
CA HIS A 86 -8.30 -0.20 2.05
C HIS A 86 -8.07 1.07 2.88
N ILE A 87 -6.82 1.36 3.16
CA ILE A 87 -6.32 2.55 3.84
C ILE A 87 -5.15 3.09 3.03
N GLY A 88 -5.21 4.37 2.68
CA GLY A 88 -4.17 5.07 1.93
C GLY A 88 -4.13 6.57 2.25
N GLY A 89 -3.36 7.32 1.49
CA GLY A 89 -3.16 8.75 1.69
C GLY A 89 -4.44 9.59 1.65
N SER A 90 -5.44 9.18 0.85
CA SER A 90 -6.73 9.86 0.74
C SER A 90 -7.55 9.80 2.03
N ASN A 91 -7.39 8.76 2.84
CA ASN A 91 -8.06 8.67 4.14
C ASN A 91 -7.55 9.76 5.09
N ILE A 92 -6.25 10.09 5.04
CA ILE A 92 -5.68 11.18 5.82
C ILE A 92 -6.19 12.53 5.29
N THR A 93 -6.20 12.72 3.96
CA THR A 93 -6.74 13.93 3.34
C THR A 93 -8.19 14.17 3.73
N GLN A 94 -9.03 13.13 3.70
CA GLN A 94 -10.43 13.23 4.10
C GLN A 94 -10.56 13.62 5.59
N ARG A 95 -9.76 13.03 6.48
CA ARG A 95 -9.77 13.38 7.89
C ARG A 95 -9.33 14.83 8.15
N ILE A 96 -8.37 15.34 7.38
CA ILE A 96 -7.98 16.75 7.42
C ILE A 96 -9.14 17.64 6.95
N ALA A 97 -9.78 17.29 5.84
CA ALA A 97 -10.94 18.01 5.31
C ALA A 97 -12.07 18.08 6.36
N ASP A 98 -12.39 16.94 6.98
CA ASP A 98 -13.43 16.85 8.02
C ASP A 98 -13.09 17.70 9.25
N ALA A 99 -11.83 17.72 9.66
CA ALA A 99 -11.36 18.48 10.84
C ALA A 99 -11.26 19.98 10.61
N THR A 100 -10.97 20.39 9.37
CA THR A 100 -10.78 21.82 9.02
C THR A 100 -12.00 22.46 8.37
N GLY A 101 -12.99 21.65 7.92
CA GLY A 101 -14.12 22.12 7.13
C GLY A 101 -13.76 22.50 5.70
N GLU A 102 -12.53 22.21 5.24
CA GLU A 102 -12.03 22.50 3.93
C GLU A 102 -12.43 21.43 2.91
N ASN A 103 -12.39 21.79 1.62
CA ASN A 103 -12.58 20.80 0.57
C ASN A 103 -11.35 19.86 0.45
N PHE A 104 -11.56 18.71 -0.21
CA PHE A 104 -10.53 17.68 -0.37
C PHE A 104 -9.23 18.18 -1.02
N LYS A 105 -9.34 19.09 -2.01
CA LYS A 105 -8.17 19.64 -2.71
C LYS A 105 -7.31 20.50 -1.78
N VAL A 106 -7.93 21.38 -1.02
CA VAL A 106 -7.25 22.23 -0.02
C VAL A 106 -6.64 21.33 1.07
N ALA A 107 -7.39 20.36 1.57
CA ALA A 107 -6.87 19.39 2.56
C ALA A 107 -5.66 18.60 2.05
N GLU A 108 -5.62 18.24 0.76
CA GLU A 108 -4.46 17.59 0.16
C GLU A 108 -3.24 18.51 0.12
N GLU A 109 -3.43 19.78 -0.26
CA GLU A 109 -2.38 20.80 -0.23
C GLU A 109 -1.85 21.02 1.20
N LEU A 110 -2.74 21.07 2.20
CA LEU A 110 -2.39 21.14 3.61
C LEU A 110 -1.56 19.94 4.07
N LYS A 111 -1.94 18.73 3.64
CA LYS A 111 -1.21 17.49 3.95
C LYS A 111 0.22 17.52 3.40
N ILE A 112 0.42 18.02 2.20
CA ILE A 112 1.72 18.08 1.53
C ILE A 112 2.59 19.19 2.11
N ASN A 113 2.00 20.31 2.55
CA ASN A 113 2.74 21.46 3.03
C ASN A 113 3.34 21.20 4.42
N SER A 114 4.66 21.20 4.51
CA SER A 114 5.42 20.91 5.73
C SER A 114 5.18 21.88 6.88
N ALA A 115 4.79 23.14 6.62
CA ALA A 115 4.53 24.13 7.64
C ALA A 115 3.31 23.81 8.52
N ILE A 116 2.33 23.09 7.97
CA ILE A 116 1.07 22.77 8.65
C ILE A 116 1.14 21.43 9.38
N LYS A 117 2.13 20.60 9.10
CA LYS A 117 2.37 19.31 9.81
C LYS A 117 2.54 19.45 11.33
N LYS A 118 2.71 20.68 11.84
CA LYS A 118 2.79 21.00 13.28
C LYS A 118 1.43 21.33 13.91
N ALA A 119 0.35 21.48 13.15
CA ALA A 119 -0.97 21.74 13.71
C ALA A 119 -1.49 20.49 14.44
N LYS A 120 -2.02 20.69 15.67
CA LYS A 120 -2.56 19.60 16.50
C LYS A 120 -3.62 18.77 15.74
N ASP A 121 -4.47 19.43 14.97
CA ASP A 121 -5.56 18.80 14.24
C ASP A 121 -5.04 17.88 13.11
N PHE A 122 -3.95 18.28 12.44
CA PHE A 122 -3.27 17.45 11.45
C PHE A 122 -2.66 16.21 12.11
N ALA A 123 -1.98 16.38 13.23
CA ALA A 123 -1.35 15.27 13.95
C ALA A 123 -2.42 14.25 14.41
N ALA A 124 -3.53 14.71 14.99
CA ALA A 124 -4.61 13.86 15.45
C ALA A 124 -5.31 13.12 14.27
N ALA A 125 -5.59 13.83 13.17
CA ALA A 125 -6.20 13.25 11.99
C ALA A 125 -5.31 12.16 11.37
N SER A 126 -4.01 12.43 11.24
CA SER A 126 -3.04 11.48 10.71
C SER A 126 -2.84 10.29 11.66
N ASP A 127 -2.76 10.52 12.96
CA ASP A 127 -2.49 9.49 13.97
C ASP A 127 -3.54 8.38 13.97
N LEU A 128 -4.81 8.74 13.86
CA LEU A 128 -5.90 7.76 13.80
C LEU A 128 -5.79 6.86 12.55
N VAL A 129 -5.54 7.45 11.38
CA VAL A 129 -5.42 6.68 10.14
C VAL A 129 -4.18 5.79 10.16
N LEU A 130 -3.06 6.31 10.66
CA LEU A 130 -1.82 5.54 10.80
C LEU A 130 -1.96 4.41 11.81
N SER A 131 -2.68 4.62 12.91
CA SER A 131 -2.98 3.58 13.89
C SER A 131 -3.83 2.46 13.28
N ASN A 132 -4.84 2.82 12.50
CA ASN A 132 -5.67 1.83 11.80
C ASN A 132 -4.85 1.05 10.77
N LEU A 133 -4.00 1.72 9.99
CA LEU A 133 -3.10 1.04 9.04
C LEU A 133 -2.15 0.08 9.77
N ALA A 134 -1.51 0.53 10.85
CA ALA A 134 -0.60 -0.31 11.64
C ALA A 134 -1.31 -1.53 12.25
N SER A 135 -2.54 -1.37 12.73
CA SER A 135 -3.37 -2.47 13.23
C SER A 135 -3.69 -3.50 12.13
N GLU A 136 -4.03 -3.05 10.91
CA GLU A 136 -4.27 -3.96 9.78
C GLU A 136 -2.99 -4.70 9.34
N VAL A 137 -1.84 -4.02 9.36
CA VAL A 137 -0.53 -4.63 9.11
C VAL A 137 -0.23 -5.69 10.17
N ARG A 138 -0.41 -5.36 11.45
CA ARG A 138 -0.23 -6.31 12.56
C ARG A 138 -1.12 -7.53 12.44
N THR A 139 -2.41 -7.34 12.15
CA THR A 139 -3.35 -8.45 11.91
C THR A 139 -2.87 -9.38 10.78
N SER A 140 -2.25 -8.81 9.74
CA SER A 140 -1.71 -9.60 8.63
C SER A 140 -0.46 -10.38 9.04
N PHE A 141 0.37 -9.81 9.91
CA PHE A 141 1.53 -10.51 10.46
C PHE A 141 1.10 -11.65 11.39
N ASP A 142 0.16 -11.41 12.29
CA ASP A 142 -0.38 -12.44 13.18
C ASP A 142 -0.97 -13.61 12.37
N TYR A 143 -1.69 -13.30 11.28
CA TYR A 143 -2.21 -14.33 10.37
C TYR A 143 -1.09 -15.14 9.71
N TYR A 144 -0.08 -14.46 9.16
CA TYR A 144 1.07 -15.15 8.55
C TYR A 144 1.82 -16.00 9.58
N GLU A 145 2.15 -15.43 10.73
CA GLU A 145 2.89 -16.09 11.81
C GLU A 145 2.14 -17.30 12.41
N SER A 146 0.80 -17.26 12.38
CA SER A 146 -0.02 -18.41 12.81
C SER A 146 0.11 -19.64 11.89
N GLN A 147 0.54 -19.42 10.63
CA GLN A 147 0.67 -20.47 9.61
C GLN A 147 2.12 -20.77 9.23
N SER A 148 3.06 -19.99 9.73
CA SER A 148 4.48 -20.10 9.46
C SER A 148 5.26 -20.21 10.76
N ALA A 149 6.40 -20.91 10.73
CA ALA A 149 7.35 -20.92 11.86
C ALA A 149 8.22 -19.64 11.91
N SER A 150 8.05 -18.73 10.95
CA SER A 150 8.86 -17.52 10.78
C SER A 150 8.06 -16.28 11.14
N SER A 151 8.70 -15.30 11.77
CA SER A 151 8.14 -13.97 12.03
C SER A 151 8.69 -12.94 11.05
N VAL A 152 7.94 -11.84 10.84
CA VAL A 152 8.39 -10.73 10.02
C VAL A 152 9.47 -9.94 10.76
N GLU A 153 10.67 -9.87 10.19
CA GLU A 153 11.82 -9.22 10.82
C GLU A 153 12.05 -7.78 10.34
N LYS A 154 11.55 -7.45 9.16
CA LYS A 154 11.80 -6.14 8.55
C LYS A 154 10.66 -5.71 7.64
N ILE A 155 10.34 -4.41 7.65
CA ILE A 155 9.39 -3.80 6.73
C ILE A 155 10.12 -2.83 5.81
N PHE A 156 9.86 -2.97 4.52
CA PHE A 156 10.25 -1.99 3.50
C PHE A 156 9.02 -1.18 3.10
N LEU A 157 9.17 0.13 3.14
CA LEU A 157 8.10 1.07 2.81
C LEU A 157 8.30 1.62 1.40
N SER A 158 7.23 1.74 0.64
CA SER A 158 7.20 2.37 -0.68
C SER A 158 5.88 3.12 -0.91
N GLY A 159 5.77 3.80 -2.04
CA GLY A 159 4.64 4.67 -2.37
C GLY A 159 4.72 6.04 -1.68
N TRP A 160 3.94 7.00 -2.19
CA TRP A 160 3.94 8.37 -1.67
C TRP A 160 3.49 8.47 -0.20
N GLY A 161 2.59 7.57 0.23
CA GLY A 161 2.16 7.51 1.62
C GLY A 161 3.28 7.14 2.60
N SER A 162 4.36 6.52 2.14
CA SER A 162 5.52 6.20 2.98
C SER A 162 6.28 7.42 3.50
N LEU A 163 6.07 8.59 2.88
CA LEU A 163 6.66 9.87 3.27
C LEU A 163 5.85 10.59 4.37
N LEU A 164 4.74 10.02 4.81
CA LEU A 164 3.93 10.61 5.88
C LEU A 164 4.72 10.71 7.18
N ALA A 165 4.68 11.89 7.78
CA ALA A 165 5.34 12.13 9.07
C ALA A 165 4.70 11.26 10.18
N GLY A 166 5.51 10.62 11.00
CA GLY A 166 5.06 9.75 12.09
C GLY A 166 4.72 8.32 11.69
N LEU A 167 4.68 7.99 10.38
CA LEU A 167 4.37 6.64 9.92
C LEU A 167 5.36 5.60 10.45
N LYS A 168 6.65 5.87 10.34
CA LYS A 168 7.72 4.94 10.74
C LYS A 168 7.67 4.65 12.23
N GLU A 169 7.54 5.68 13.03
CA GLU A 169 7.43 5.60 14.48
C GLU A 169 6.18 4.81 14.89
N LYS A 170 5.07 5.09 14.21
CA LYS A 170 3.80 4.39 14.45
C LYS A 170 3.90 2.91 14.12
N LEU A 171 4.39 2.56 12.93
CA LEU A 171 4.59 1.16 12.56
C LEU A 171 5.53 0.45 13.56
N SER A 172 6.64 1.09 13.94
CA SER A 172 7.58 0.52 14.91
C SER A 172 6.99 0.31 16.30
N SER A 173 5.93 1.01 16.68
CA SER A 173 5.26 0.83 17.98
C SER A 173 4.22 -0.30 17.98
N TYR A 174 3.79 -0.78 16.81
CA TYR A 174 2.79 -1.84 16.67
C TYR A 174 3.41 -3.19 16.25
N ILE A 175 4.63 -3.17 15.80
CA ILE A 175 5.37 -4.31 15.24
C ILE A 175 6.60 -4.60 16.07
#